data_00945560f1714f75e48d2ac68c073f8e
#
_entry.id   00945560f1714f75e48d2ac68c073f8e
#
_cell.length_a   1.000
_cell.length_b   1.000
_cell.length_c   1.000
_cell.angle_alpha   90.00
_cell.angle_beta   90.00
_cell.angle_gamma   90.00
#
_symmetry.space_group_name_H-M   'P 1'
#
loop_
_entity.id
_entity.type
_entity.pdbx_description
1 polymer ?
#
loop_
_entity_poly.entity_id
_entity_poly.type
_entity_poly.pdbx_seq_one_letter_code
_entity_poly.pdbx_strand_id
1 'polypeptide(L)'
;MIYLLKLDNSTISNVFAGSILSNVVVCTFFIVLLVILRKPLQKLFAYEISSNIKIAIFSTLSIICVWIFFYIGFSNLENNNALLISVFGMVVFLAILFSLVKQKIDNNKITEKYDSLIEFMNSYEEKIDELRIQSHENKNQLLNIKSKIIDKDKNKNIIEYIDSILNEKVQLDKGKYSKLKYLPSNGFKGMFYYKISKAEELGIKISINISAGIKKSVLHNMNTEDYKQLCRIIGVYLDNAIEASAISNEKLLGIEIYLNNNDVEIIISNSYLGEVDIKNVNEKGYSTKGKSHGYGLSLVKNILENSNIFSSETTTCNGIYTQKLNIKGK
;
A
#
# COMPACT_ATOMS: atom_id res chain seq x y z
N MET A 1 6.93 -25.66 49.42
CA MET A 1 6.58 -27.10 49.49
C MET A 1 6.43 -27.62 50.87
N ILE A 2 7.18 -27.15 51.90
CA ILE A 2 7.13 -27.63 53.31
C ILE A 2 5.90 -27.11 54.09
N TYR A 3 5.29 -25.97 53.67
CA TYR A 3 4.08 -25.42 54.31
C TYR A 3 2.76 -26.06 53.84
N LEU A 4 2.73 -26.70 52.69
CA LEU A 4 1.53 -27.35 52.13
C LEU A 4 1.22 -28.72 52.82
N LEU A 5 2.17 -29.27 53.55
CA LEU A 5 2.03 -30.59 54.22
C LEU A 5 1.42 -30.53 55.64
N LYS A 6 1.05 -29.33 56.15
CA LYS A 6 0.43 -29.15 57.48
C LYS A 6 -1.01 -28.63 57.45
N LEU A 7 -1.58 -28.41 56.27
CA LEU A 7 -2.98 -28.00 56.16
C LEU A 7 -3.86 -29.22 56.04
N ASP A 8 -4.84 -29.30 56.93
CA ASP A 8 -5.86 -30.34 56.94
C ASP A 8 -6.65 -30.32 55.61
N ASN A 9 -7.03 -31.46 55.06
CA ASN A 9 -7.71 -31.57 53.76
C ASN A 9 -8.98 -30.70 53.67
N SER A 10 -9.65 -30.45 54.81
CA SER A 10 -10.82 -29.56 54.89
C SER A 10 -10.45 -28.06 54.68
N THR A 11 -9.28 -27.62 55.16
CA THR A 11 -8.81 -26.23 54.96
C THR A 11 -8.31 -25.99 53.54
N ILE A 12 -7.66 -26.99 52.94
CA ILE A 12 -7.22 -26.92 51.54
C ILE A 12 -8.44 -26.85 50.60
N SER A 13 -9.47 -27.66 50.81
CA SER A 13 -10.69 -27.63 49.98
C SER A 13 -11.46 -26.31 50.11
N ASN A 14 -11.52 -25.72 51.32
CA ASN A 14 -12.20 -24.46 51.57
C ASN A 14 -11.45 -23.27 50.95
N VAL A 15 -10.10 -23.25 50.99
CA VAL A 15 -9.29 -22.23 50.35
C VAL A 15 -9.37 -22.34 48.81
N PHE A 16 -9.38 -23.57 48.30
CA PHE A 16 -9.52 -23.83 46.86
C PHE A 16 -10.94 -23.45 46.34
N ALA A 17 -11.97 -23.82 47.07
CA ALA A 17 -13.36 -23.45 46.77
C ALA A 17 -13.57 -21.93 46.87
N GLY A 18 -12.98 -21.25 47.85
CA GLY A 18 -13.03 -19.79 47.99
C GLY A 18 -12.34 -19.06 46.84
N SER A 19 -11.18 -19.58 46.38
CA SER A 19 -10.48 -18.99 45.24
C SER A 19 -11.23 -19.18 43.91
N ILE A 20 -11.86 -20.33 43.70
CA ILE A 20 -12.71 -20.57 42.51
C ILE A 20 -13.93 -19.68 42.57
N LEU A 21 -14.60 -19.58 43.72
CA LEU A 21 -15.79 -18.72 43.86
C LEU A 21 -15.46 -17.25 43.60
N SER A 22 -14.34 -16.73 44.13
CA SER A 22 -13.91 -15.36 43.88
C SER A 22 -13.60 -15.11 42.41
N ASN A 23 -12.96 -16.03 41.70
CA ASN A 23 -12.67 -15.93 40.29
C ASN A 23 -13.97 -15.96 39.44
N VAL A 24 -14.92 -16.80 39.78
CA VAL A 24 -16.25 -16.85 39.13
C VAL A 24 -17.01 -15.53 39.33
N VAL A 25 -17.00 -14.97 40.53
CA VAL A 25 -17.63 -13.68 40.83
C VAL A 25 -16.98 -12.54 40.04
N VAL A 26 -15.65 -12.54 39.96
CA VAL A 26 -14.91 -11.54 39.17
C VAL A 26 -15.21 -11.68 37.66
N CYS A 27 -15.22 -12.89 37.12
CA CYS A 27 -15.57 -13.13 35.72
C CYS A 27 -17.02 -12.72 35.40
N THR A 28 -17.97 -13.06 36.27
CA THR A 28 -19.39 -12.65 36.09
C THR A 28 -19.54 -11.14 36.17
N PHE A 29 -18.84 -10.47 37.10
CA PHE A 29 -18.83 -9.00 37.17
C PHE A 29 -18.30 -8.36 35.89
N PHE A 30 -17.21 -8.89 35.32
CA PHE A 30 -16.67 -8.39 34.06
C PHE A 30 -17.61 -8.61 32.87
N ILE A 31 -18.28 -9.76 32.78
CA ILE A 31 -19.27 -10.03 31.74
C ILE A 31 -20.43 -9.04 31.86
N VAL A 32 -20.94 -8.82 33.07
CA VAL A 32 -22.02 -7.87 33.35
C VAL A 32 -21.59 -6.44 32.99
N LEU A 33 -20.37 -6.04 33.36
CA LEU A 33 -19.79 -4.74 33.03
C LEU A 33 -19.68 -4.55 31.51
N LEU A 34 -19.22 -5.56 30.76
CA LEU A 34 -19.15 -5.52 29.29
C LEU A 34 -20.52 -5.40 28.65
N VAL A 35 -21.53 -6.09 29.19
CA VAL A 35 -22.93 -6.00 28.71
C VAL A 35 -23.51 -4.61 28.96
N ILE A 36 -23.28 -4.05 30.15
CA ILE A 36 -23.74 -2.69 30.50
C ILE A 36 -23.04 -1.63 29.62
N LEU A 37 -21.73 -1.78 29.44
CA LEU A 37 -20.92 -0.84 28.64
C LEU A 37 -21.12 -1.01 27.14
N ARG A 38 -21.76 -2.08 26.67
CA ARG A 38 -21.96 -2.36 25.24
C ARG A 38 -22.66 -1.21 24.51
N LYS A 39 -23.74 -0.67 25.06
CA LYS A 39 -24.50 0.43 24.44
C LYS A 39 -23.73 1.75 24.42
N PRO A 40 -23.10 2.24 25.53
CA PRO A 40 -22.29 3.44 25.49
C PRO A 40 -21.04 3.28 24.63
N LEU A 41 -20.41 2.09 24.63
CA LEU A 41 -19.28 1.81 23.74
C LEU A 41 -19.71 1.84 22.27
N GLN A 42 -20.85 1.23 21.91
CA GLN A 42 -21.39 1.31 20.54
C GLN A 42 -21.67 2.75 20.11
N LYS A 43 -22.20 3.60 21.00
CA LYS A 43 -22.38 5.04 20.72
C LYS A 43 -21.05 5.76 20.53
N LEU A 44 -20.05 5.46 21.36
CA LEU A 44 -18.70 6.03 21.26
C LEU A 44 -18.02 5.59 19.96
N PHE A 45 -18.25 4.35 19.52
CA PHE A 45 -17.73 3.83 18.26
C PHE A 45 -18.50 4.33 17.02
N ALA A 46 -19.76 4.74 17.19
CA ALA A 46 -20.57 5.34 16.12
C ALA A 46 -20.22 6.82 15.87
N TYR A 47 -19.62 7.51 16.83
CA TYR A 47 -19.10 8.85 16.60
C TYR A 47 -17.91 8.81 15.62
N GLU A 48 -17.77 9.82 14.78
CA GLU A 48 -16.66 9.99 13.83
C GLU A 48 -15.30 10.31 14.52
N ILE A 49 -15.01 9.59 15.59
CA ILE A 49 -13.69 9.62 16.23
C ILE A 49 -12.74 8.80 15.37
N SER A 50 -11.55 9.32 15.11
CA SER A 50 -10.56 8.61 14.29
C SER A 50 -10.33 7.18 14.82
N SER A 51 -10.17 6.23 13.93
CA SER A 51 -9.94 4.81 14.25
C SER A 51 -8.81 4.63 15.28
N ASN A 52 -7.83 5.53 15.26
CA ASN A 52 -6.67 5.52 16.16
C ASN A 52 -7.04 5.81 17.62
N ILE A 53 -7.95 6.77 17.86
CA ILE A 53 -8.42 7.11 19.21
C ILE A 53 -9.27 5.97 19.77
N LYS A 54 -10.11 5.34 18.93
CA LYS A 54 -10.90 4.16 19.32
C LYS A 54 -10.01 3.00 19.79
N ILE A 55 -8.94 2.73 19.05
CA ILE A 55 -7.97 1.68 19.41
C ILE A 55 -7.23 2.04 20.69
N ALA A 56 -6.82 3.29 20.89
CA ALA A 56 -6.14 3.75 22.09
C ALA A 56 -7.04 3.59 23.33
N ILE A 57 -8.31 4.00 23.25
CA ILE A 57 -9.28 3.84 24.34
C ILE A 57 -9.50 2.36 24.67
N PHE A 58 -9.68 1.50 23.66
CA PHE A 58 -9.88 0.07 23.87
C PHE A 58 -8.65 -0.60 24.47
N SER A 59 -7.45 -0.24 24.02
CA SER A 59 -6.21 -0.77 24.56
C SER A 59 -5.99 -0.35 26.02
N THR A 60 -6.23 0.90 26.38
CA THR A 60 -6.11 1.36 27.77
C THR A 60 -7.11 0.70 28.71
N LEU A 61 -8.35 0.50 28.26
CA LEU A 61 -9.38 -0.19 29.03
C LEU A 61 -9.01 -1.67 29.28
N SER A 62 -8.53 -2.35 28.23
CA SER A 62 -8.05 -3.74 28.31
C SER A 62 -6.88 -3.90 29.29
N ILE A 63 -5.95 -2.94 29.30
CA ILE A 63 -4.80 -2.93 30.21
C ILE A 63 -5.25 -2.78 31.66
N ILE A 64 -6.15 -1.85 31.94
CA ILE A 64 -6.69 -1.64 33.27
C ILE A 64 -7.38 -2.91 33.78
N CYS A 65 -8.16 -3.58 32.93
CA CYS A 65 -8.82 -4.85 33.26
C CYS A 65 -7.82 -5.96 33.57
N VAL A 66 -6.78 -6.11 32.78
CA VAL A 66 -5.71 -7.10 33.02
C VAL A 66 -4.97 -6.80 34.32
N TRP A 67 -4.67 -5.52 34.59
CA TRP A 67 -3.99 -5.12 35.82
C TRP A 67 -4.83 -5.37 37.06
N ILE A 68 -6.13 -5.05 37.05
CA ILE A 68 -7.06 -5.36 38.14
C ILE A 68 -7.13 -6.88 38.37
N PHE A 69 -7.20 -7.68 37.33
CA PHE A 69 -7.21 -9.14 37.39
C PHE A 69 -5.94 -9.69 38.09
N PHE A 70 -4.77 -9.21 37.68
CA PHE A 70 -3.50 -9.59 38.32
C PHE A 70 -3.41 -9.12 39.77
N TYR A 71 -3.83 -7.88 40.04
CA TYR A 71 -3.81 -7.35 41.43
C TYR A 71 -4.69 -8.16 42.35
N ILE A 72 -5.89 -8.54 41.98
CA ILE A 72 -6.80 -9.39 42.77
C ILE A 72 -6.25 -10.81 42.91
N GLY A 73 -5.71 -11.37 41.82
CA GLY A 73 -5.15 -12.74 41.84
C GLY A 73 -3.90 -12.89 42.68
N PHE A 74 -3.06 -11.87 42.79
CA PHE A 74 -1.78 -11.90 43.47
C PHE A 74 -1.77 -11.19 44.86
N SER A 75 -2.80 -10.41 45.18
CA SER A 75 -2.90 -9.70 46.46
C SER A 75 -2.90 -10.67 47.70
N ASN A 76 -3.23 -11.93 47.49
CA ASN A 76 -3.23 -12.97 48.51
C ASN A 76 -1.89 -13.73 48.63
N LEU A 77 -0.89 -13.41 47.84
CA LEU A 77 0.43 -14.01 47.88
C LEU A 77 1.38 -13.04 48.61
N GLU A 78 1.83 -13.43 49.82
CA GLU A 78 2.83 -12.70 50.65
C GLU A 78 4.22 -12.59 49.99
N ASN A 79 4.29 -12.69 48.66
CA ASN A 79 5.55 -12.81 47.95
C ASN A 79 5.80 -11.58 47.07
N ASN A 80 6.68 -10.67 47.51
CA ASN A 80 7.07 -9.44 46.77
C ASN A 80 7.56 -9.72 45.34
N ASN A 81 8.08 -10.92 45.07
CA ASN A 81 8.56 -11.30 43.73
C ASN A 81 7.41 -11.47 42.71
N ALA A 82 6.22 -11.90 43.16
CA ALA A 82 5.05 -12.04 42.29
C ALA A 82 4.55 -10.67 41.82
N LEU A 83 4.64 -9.65 42.66
CA LEU A 83 4.29 -8.27 42.37
C LEU A 83 5.24 -7.68 41.31
N LEU A 84 6.54 -7.89 41.43
CA LEU A 84 7.54 -7.46 40.45
C LEU A 84 7.33 -8.12 39.06
N ILE A 85 7.05 -9.43 39.03
CA ILE A 85 6.78 -10.15 37.78
C ILE A 85 5.52 -9.63 37.12
N SER A 86 4.45 -9.32 37.86
CA SER A 86 3.21 -8.78 37.30
C SER A 86 3.40 -7.39 36.73
N VAL A 87 4.14 -6.50 37.39
CA VAL A 87 4.47 -5.16 36.89
C VAL A 87 5.33 -5.24 35.63
N PHE A 88 6.35 -6.11 35.63
CA PHE A 88 7.19 -6.31 34.46
C PHE A 88 6.39 -6.84 33.24
N GLY A 89 5.53 -7.86 33.48
CA GLY A 89 4.63 -8.37 32.43
C GLY A 89 3.71 -7.31 31.87
N MET A 90 3.18 -6.41 32.72
CA MET A 90 2.36 -5.29 32.29
C MET A 90 3.13 -4.30 31.42
N VAL A 91 4.35 -3.94 31.77
CA VAL A 91 5.19 -3.02 31.00
C VAL A 91 5.50 -3.61 29.62
N VAL A 92 5.84 -4.90 29.56
CA VAL A 92 6.09 -5.61 28.28
C VAL A 92 4.83 -5.64 27.41
N PHE A 93 3.69 -5.96 28.01
CA PHE A 93 2.40 -5.98 27.29
C PHE A 93 2.04 -4.58 26.75
N LEU A 94 2.23 -3.53 27.52
CA LEU A 94 2.05 -2.13 27.09
C LEU A 94 2.96 -1.79 25.92
N ALA A 95 4.22 -2.17 25.97
CA ALA A 95 5.17 -1.91 24.89
C ALA A 95 4.76 -2.61 23.59
N ILE A 96 4.26 -3.85 23.67
CA ILE A 96 3.76 -4.61 22.54
C ILE A 96 2.52 -3.92 21.95
N LEU A 97 1.54 -3.55 22.78
CA LEU A 97 0.34 -2.85 22.32
C LEU A 97 0.66 -1.51 21.67
N PHE A 98 1.56 -0.72 22.27
CA PHE A 98 2.00 0.54 21.68
C PHE A 98 2.65 0.34 20.31
N SER A 99 3.48 -0.70 20.16
CA SER A 99 4.09 -1.06 18.88
C SER A 99 3.05 -1.44 17.83
N LEU A 100 2.04 -2.24 18.20
CA LEU A 100 0.95 -2.65 17.30
C LEU A 100 0.08 -1.45 16.87
N VAL A 101 -0.25 -0.56 17.81
CA VAL A 101 -1.03 0.66 17.52
C VAL A 101 -0.24 1.58 16.59
N LYS A 102 1.04 1.81 16.89
CA LYS A 102 1.90 2.63 16.04
C LYS A 102 1.99 2.07 14.61
N GLN A 103 2.19 0.76 14.49
CA GLN A 103 2.21 0.10 13.18
C GLN A 103 0.91 0.28 12.40
N LYS A 104 -0.25 0.17 13.06
CA LYS A 104 -1.55 0.36 12.41
C LYS A 104 -1.75 1.81 11.96
N ILE A 105 -1.30 2.79 12.76
CA ILE A 105 -1.33 4.21 12.39
C ILE A 105 -0.48 4.48 11.16
N ASP A 106 0.74 3.94 11.12
CA ASP A 106 1.64 4.13 9.99
C ASP A 106 1.10 3.47 8.72
N ASN A 107 0.52 2.27 8.81
CA ASN A 107 -0.15 1.62 7.68
C ASN A 107 -1.35 2.43 7.16
N ASN A 108 -2.18 2.99 8.05
CA ASN A 108 -3.32 3.81 7.65
C ASN A 108 -2.86 5.10 6.92
N LYS A 109 -1.83 5.78 7.42
CA LYS A 109 -1.26 6.96 6.75
C LYS A 109 -0.76 6.67 5.35
N ILE A 110 -0.13 5.50 5.14
CA ILE A 110 0.32 5.07 3.83
C ILE A 110 -0.88 4.83 2.91
N THR A 111 -1.91 4.16 3.41
CA THR A 111 -3.14 3.91 2.67
C THR A 111 -3.82 5.21 2.24
N GLU A 112 -4.02 6.16 3.17
CA GLU A 112 -4.57 7.49 2.90
C GLU A 112 -3.75 8.26 1.86
N LYS A 113 -2.41 8.17 1.94
CA LYS A 113 -1.52 8.78 0.96
C LYS A 113 -1.72 8.20 -0.44
N TYR A 114 -1.89 6.89 -0.57
CA TYR A 114 -2.16 6.28 -1.88
C TYR A 114 -3.56 6.59 -2.39
N ASP A 115 -4.56 6.69 -1.53
CA ASP A 115 -5.92 7.05 -1.94
C ASP A 115 -5.98 8.49 -2.44
N SER A 116 -5.36 9.43 -1.73
CA SER A 116 -5.25 10.82 -2.19
C SER A 116 -4.41 10.95 -3.48
N LEU A 117 -3.38 10.09 -3.64
CA LEU A 117 -2.62 10.04 -4.88
C LEU A 117 -3.47 9.54 -6.06
N ILE A 118 -4.31 8.53 -5.86
CA ILE A 118 -5.21 8.02 -6.90
C ILE A 118 -6.21 9.12 -7.33
N GLU A 119 -6.77 9.87 -6.38
CA GLU A 119 -7.67 10.98 -6.67
C GLU A 119 -6.96 12.10 -7.47
N PHE A 120 -5.74 12.46 -7.05
CA PHE A 120 -4.91 13.40 -7.80
C PHE A 120 -4.60 12.88 -9.21
N MET A 121 -4.33 11.57 -9.37
CA MET A 121 -4.06 10.97 -10.67
C MET A 121 -5.26 11.01 -11.62
N ASN A 122 -6.48 10.91 -11.10
CA ASN A 122 -7.69 11.10 -11.93
C ASN A 122 -7.72 12.51 -12.52
N SER A 123 -7.54 13.52 -11.69
CA SER A 123 -7.47 14.94 -12.11
C SER A 123 -6.36 15.19 -13.13
N TYR A 124 -5.18 14.57 -12.91
CA TYR A 124 -4.04 14.67 -13.80
C TYR A 124 -4.31 13.99 -15.16
N GLU A 125 -5.00 12.84 -15.16
CA GLU A 125 -5.40 12.13 -16.35
C GLU A 125 -6.38 12.94 -17.21
N GLU A 126 -7.40 13.54 -16.58
CA GLU A 126 -8.34 14.42 -17.26
C GLU A 126 -7.61 15.59 -17.93
N LYS A 127 -6.66 16.20 -17.24
CA LYS A 127 -5.88 17.32 -17.78
C LYS A 127 -5.00 16.92 -18.97
N ILE A 128 -4.39 15.73 -18.91
CA ILE A 128 -3.61 15.20 -20.04
C ILE A 128 -4.49 14.93 -21.24
N ASP A 129 -5.66 14.34 -21.05
CA ASP A 129 -6.58 14.05 -22.13
C ASP A 129 -7.13 15.37 -22.76
N GLU A 130 -7.42 16.39 -21.96
CA GLU A 130 -7.75 17.75 -22.43
C GLU A 130 -6.63 18.35 -23.29
N LEU A 131 -5.39 18.34 -22.79
CA LEU A 131 -4.23 18.84 -23.54
C LEU A 131 -4.01 18.07 -24.84
N ARG A 132 -4.30 16.77 -24.86
CA ARG A 132 -4.20 15.93 -26.06
C ARG A 132 -5.26 16.33 -27.11
N ILE A 133 -6.49 16.52 -26.67
CA ILE A 133 -7.59 17.01 -27.55
C ILE A 133 -7.19 18.37 -28.14
N GLN A 134 -6.75 19.30 -27.30
CA GLN A 134 -6.32 20.63 -27.74
C GLN A 134 -5.14 20.58 -28.72
N SER A 135 -4.16 19.67 -28.45
CA SER A 135 -3.06 19.44 -29.39
C SER A 135 -3.53 18.91 -30.73
N HIS A 136 -4.53 18.02 -30.73
CA HIS A 136 -5.10 17.46 -31.95
C HIS A 136 -5.88 18.51 -32.75
N GLU A 137 -6.63 19.39 -32.09
CA GLU A 137 -7.34 20.51 -32.71
C GLU A 137 -6.36 21.50 -33.30
N ASN A 138 -5.32 21.90 -32.60
CA ASN A 138 -4.27 22.79 -33.11
C ASN A 138 -3.57 22.17 -34.33
N LYS A 139 -3.32 20.86 -34.34
CA LYS A 139 -2.79 20.17 -35.53
C LYS A 139 -3.73 20.28 -36.72
N ASN A 140 -5.01 20.03 -36.51
CA ASN A 140 -6.02 20.13 -37.56
C ASN A 140 -6.15 21.57 -38.12
N GLN A 141 -6.05 22.59 -37.24
CA GLN A 141 -6.01 23.98 -37.64
C GLN A 141 -4.80 24.30 -38.53
N LEU A 142 -3.59 23.82 -38.14
CA LEU A 142 -2.37 23.99 -38.94
C LEU A 142 -2.48 23.32 -40.32
N LEU A 143 -3.03 22.09 -40.37
CA LEU A 143 -3.30 21.40 -41.64
C LEU A 143 -4.30 22.15 -42.49
N ASN A 144 -5.34 22.74 -41.90
CA ASN A 144 -6.33 23.53 -42.60
C ASN A 144 -5.70 24.83 -43.15
N ILE A 145 -4.89 25.52 -42.39
CA ILE A 145 -4.12 26.68 -42.84
C ILE A 145 -3.22 26.29 -44.02
N LYS A 146 -2.45 25.20 -43.90
CA LYS A 146 -1.58 24.67 -44.94
C LYS A 146 -2.36 24.40 -46.25
N SER A 147 -3.56 23.81 -46.14
CA SER A 147 -4.40 23.49 -47.31
C SER A 147 -4.96 24.71 -48.02
N LYS A 148 -5.08 25.84 -47.31
CA LYS A 148 -5.59 27.12 -47.87
C LYS A 148 -4.52 28.00 -48.54
N ILE A 149 -3.25 27.60 -48.45
CA ILE A 149 -2.16 28.29 -49.12
C ILE A 149 -2.22 27.98 -50.62
N ILE A 150 -2.66 28.97 -51.41
CA ILE A 150 -2.92 28.82 -52.85
C ILE A 150 -1.61 28.83 -53.64
N ASP A 151 -0.67 29.72 -53.30
CA ASP A 151 0.61 29.86 -53.99
C ASP A 151 1.72 29.20 -53.16
N LYS A 152 1.96 27.91 -53.41
CA LYS A 152 2.92 27.10 -52.68
C LYS A 152 4.36 27.53 -52.90
N ASP A 153 4.71 28.03 -54.04
CA ASP A 153 6.09 28.42 -54.39
C ASP A 153 6.48 29.73 -53.68
N LYS A 154 5.59 30.70 -53.62
CA LYS A 154 5.80 31.94 -52.88
C LYS A 154 5.81 31.77 -51.36
N ASN A 155 5.11 30.77 -50.86
CA ASN A 155 4.94 30.55 -49.41
C ASN A 155 5.69 29.33 -48.90
N LYS A 156 6.72 28.87 -49.58
CA LYS A 156 7.52 27.69 -49.26
C LYS A 156 8.04 27.72 -47.82
N ASN A 157 8.57 28.84 -47.36
CA ASN A 157 9.09 29.02 -46.01
C ASN A 157 8.00 28.84 -44.94
N ILE A 158 6.77 29.30 -45.22
CA ILE A 158 5.62 29.13 -44.28
C ILE A 158 5.20 27.67 -44.22
N ILE A 159 5.18 26.98 -45.36
CA ILE A 159 4.87 25.55 -45.42
C ILE A 159 5.90 24.72 -44.68
N GLU A 160 7.19 24.98 -44.89
CA GLU A 160 8.30 24.30 -44.18
C GLU A 160 8.22 24.53 -42.67
N TYR A 161 7.88 25.75 -42.23
CA TYR A 161 7.68 26.04 -40.79
C TYR A 161 6.49 25.29 -40.21
N ILE A 162 5.35 25.23 -40.91
CA ILE A 162 4.19 24.44 -40.49
C ILE A 162 4.56 22.95 -40.42
N ASP A 163 5.31 22.43 -41.40
CA ASP A 163 5.73 21.02 -41.40
C ASP A 163 6.71 20.71 -40.28
N SER A 164 7.60 21.64 -39.91
CA SER A 164 8.48 21.46 -38.75
C SER A 164 7.69 21.33 -37.46
N ILE A 165 6.67 22.20 -37.23
CA ILE A 165 5.79 22.14 -36.06
C ILE A 165 4.99 20.82 -36.02
N LEU A 166 4.45 20.41 -37.17
CA LEU A 166 3.69 19.19 -37.32
C LEU A 166 4.53 17.92 -37.02
N ASN A 167 5.79 17.93 -37.53
CA ASN A 167 6.71 16.80 -37.32
C ASN A 167 7.22 16.71 -35.88
N GLU A 168 7.50 17.82 -35.22
CA GLU A 168 7.90 17.86 -33.80
C GLU A 168 6.78 17.28 -32.93
N LYS A 169 5.51 17.62 -33.16
CA LYS A 169 4.37 17.06 -32.43
C LYS A 169 4.09 15.59 -32.76
N VAL A 170 4.39 15.13 -33.98
CA VAL A 170 4.23 13.72 -34.39
C VAL A 170 5.18 12.80 -33.60
N GLN A 171 6.35 13.26 -33.17
CA GLN A 171 7.26 12.47 -32.34
C GLN A 171 6.69 12.27 -30.93
N LEU A 172 5.99 13.25 -30.36
CA LEU A 172 5.33 13.12 -29.06
C LEU A 172 4.17 12.12 -29.07
N ASP A 173 3.38 12.07 -30.17
CA ASP A 173 2.22 11.17 -30.30
C ASP A 173 2.60 9.72 -30.64
N LYS A 174 3.74 9.48 -31.30
CA LYS A 174 4.22 8.14 -31.67
C LYS A 174 5.11 7.47 -30.62
N GLY A 175 5.45 8.19 -29.56
CA GLY A 175 6.35 7.73 -28.53
C GLY A 175 5.74 6.73 -27.54
N LYS A 176 6.50 6.46 -26.48
CA LYS A 176 6.20 5.52 -25.38
C LYS A 176 4.84 5.76 -24.73
N TYR A 177 4.36 7.02 -24.67
CA TYR A 177 3.04 7.36 -24.10
C TYR A 177 1.86 6.86 -24.93
N SER A 178 2.03 6.63 -26.24
CA SER A 178 0.94 6.19 -27.12
C SER A 178 0.37 4.82 -26.71
N LYS A 179 1.16 3.98 -26.06
CA LYS A 179 0.73 2.65 -25.60
C LYS A 179 -0.11 2.72 -24.34
N LEU A 180 -0.03 3.80 -23.54
CA LEU A 180 -0.83 4.00 -22.34
C LEU A 180 -2.34 4.09 -22.63
N LYS A 181 -2.74 4.35 -23.88
CA LYS A 181 -4.15 4.32 -24.32
C LYS A 181 -4.85 2.97 -24.16
N TYR A 182 -4.09 1.89 -23.93
CA TYR A 182 -4.63 0.55 -23.67
C TYR A 182 -4.96 0.30 -22.21
N LEU A 183 -4.48 1.15 -21.29
CA LEU A 183 -4.77 1.07 -19.85
C LEU A 183 -6.15 1.65 -19.54
N PRO A 184 -6.80 1.18 -18.46
CA PRO A 184 -8.06 1.76 -18.02
C PRO A 184 -7.87 3.22 -17.58
N SER A 185 -8.85 4.05 -17.92
CA SER A 185 -9.00 5.41 -17.39
C SER A 185 -9.65 5.27 -16.02
N ASN A 186 -9.21 5.78 -14.98
CA ASN A 186 -9.67 5.85 -13.59
C ASN A 186 -8.47 6.05 -12.65
N GLY A 187 -7.52 6.89 -13.08
CA GLY A 187 -6.30 7.16 -12.33
C GLY A 187 -5.14 6.22 -12.61
N PHE A 188 -5.37 4.98 -13.09
CA PHE A 188 -4.29 4.03 -13.38
C PHE A 188 -3.39 4.52 -14.53
N LYS A 189 -4.00 4.93 -15.63
CA LYS A 189 -3.30 5.53 -16.77
C LYS A 189 -2.59 6.84 -16.34
N GLY A 190 -3.26 7.70 -15.57
CA GLY A 190 -2.69 8.93 -15.02
C GLY A 190 -1.48 8.67 -14.12
N MET A 191 -1.53 7.63 -13.29
CA MET A 191 -0.40 7.22 -12.46
C MET A 191 0.83 6.87 -13.32
N PHE A 192 0.66 6.10 -14.39
CA PHE A 192 1.76 5.79 -15.32
C PHE A 192 2.31 7.07 -15.99
N TYR A 193 1.47 7.98 -16.45
CA TYR A 193 1.93 9.26 -16.99
C TYR A 193 2.81 10.01 -16.01
N TYR A 194 2.36 10.19 -14.79
CA TYR A 194 3.10 10.90 -13.75
C TYR A 194 4.43 10.22 -13.42
N LYS A 195 4.40 8.89 -13.19
CA LYS A 195 5.61 8.14 -12.81
C LYS A 195 6.63 8.10 -13.94
N ILE A 196 6.20 7.96 -15.18
CA ILE A 196 7.06 7.99 -16.37
C ILE A 196 7.69 9.37 -16.52
N SER A 197 6.90 10.46 -16.42
CA SER A 197 7.43 11.83 -16.46
C SER A 197 8.49 12.07 -15.39
N LYS A 198 8.21 11.67 -14.15
CA LYS A 198 9.17 11.77 -13.04
C LYS A 198 10.46 11.00 -13.31
N ALA A 199 10.37 9.80 -13.89
CA ALA A 199 11.55 9.01 -14.24
C ALA A 199 12.37 9.67 -15.36
N GLU A 200 11.71 10.29 -16.35
CA GLU A 200 12.37 11.07 -17.42
C GLU A 200 13.13 12.27 -16.87
N GLU A 201 12.54 13.02 -15.93
CA GLU A 201 13.19 14.15 -15.25
C GLU A 201 14.46 13.73 -14.50
N LEU A 202 14.53 12.48 -14.00
CA LEU A 202 15.70 11.89 -13.36
C LEU A 202 16.72 11.32 -14.36
N GLY A 203 16.45 11.44 -15.67
CA GLY A 203 17.31 10.93 -16.73
C GLY A 203 17.29 9.41 -16.89
N ILE A 204 16.22 8.74 -16.44
CA ILE A 204 16.06 7.29 -16.56
C ILE A 204 15.59 6.94 -17.98
N LYS A 205 16.25 5.96 -18.60
CA LYS A 205 15.87 5.43 -19.91
C LYS A 205 14.69 4.46 -19.74
N ILE A 206 13.55 4.78 -20.33
CA ILE A 206 12.31 4.04 -20.10
C ILE A 206 11.93 3.27 -21.37
N SER A 207 11.62 1.99 -21.21
CA SER A 207 11.00 1.12 -22.21
C SER A 207 9.60 0.75 -21.76
N ILE A 208 8.59 0.97 -22.64
CA ILE A 208 7.19 0.64 -22.34
C ILE A 208 6.65 -0.27 -23.42
N ASN A 209 6.09 -1.41 -23.04
CA ASN A 209 5.41 -2.34 -23.91
C ASN A 209 4.06 -2.76 -23.34
N ILE A 210 2.95 -2.35 -23.95
CA ILE A 210 1.60 -2.67 -23.49
C ILE A 210 0.83 -3.29 -24.65
N SER A 211 0.34 -4.48 -24.45
CA SER A 211 -0.45 -5.20 -25.45
C SER A 211 -1.81 -4.54 -25.67
N ALA A 212 -2.25 -4.45 -26.93
CA ALA A 212 -3.57 -3.92 -27.26
C ALA A 212 -4.72 -4.77 -26.66
N GLY A 213 -4.47 -6.06 -26.40
CA GLY A 213 -5.42 -6.98 -25.77
C GLY A 213 -5.86 -6.55 -24.37
N ILE A 214 -5.05 -5.74 -23.69
CA ILE A 214 -5.36 -5.20 -22.35
C ILE A 214 -6.68 -4.45 -22.30
N LYS A 215 -7.12 -3.80 -23.39
CA LYS A 215 -8.43 -3.12 -23.45
C LYS A 215 -9.63 -4.03 -23.15
N LYS A 216 -9.48 -5.35 -23.38
CA LYS A 216 -10.54 -6.35 -23.13
C LYS A 216 -10.26 -7.20 -21.90
N SER A 217 -9.24 -6.87 -21.12
CA SER A 217 -8.84 -7.63 -19.95
C SER A 217 -9.66 -7.30 -18.70
N VAL A 218 -9.46 -8.10 -17.67
CA VAL A 218 -10.03 -7.91 -16.34
C VAL A 218 -9.75 -6.51 -15.74
N LEU A 219 -8.67 -5.82 -16.17
CA LEU A 219 -8.33 -4.48 -15.69
C LEU A 219 -9.44 -3.45 -15.93
N HIS A 220 -10.20 -3.57 -17.02
CA HIS A 220 -11.28 -2.63 -17.36
C HIS A 220 -12.60 -2.95 -16.64
N ASN A 221 -12.73 -4.14 -16.06
CA ASN A 221 -13.96 -4.62 -15.41
C ASN A 221 -13.73 -5.01 -13.94
N MET A 222 -12.65 -4.50 -13.34
CA MET A 222 -12.30 -4.77 -11.94
C MET A 222 -13.22 -4.00 -11.01
N ASN A 223 -13.58 -4.57 -9.86
CA ASN A 223 -14.32 -3.84 -8.83
C ASN A 223 -13.45 -2.74 -8.21
N THR A 224 -14.10 -1.78 -7.57
CA THR A 224 -13.42 -0.58 -7.05
C THR A 224 -12.35 -0.90 -6.01
N GLU A 225 -12.57 -1.89 -5.14
CA GLU A 225 -11.61 -2.23 -4.08
C GLU A 225 -10.37 -2.92 -4.66
N ASP A 226 -10.55 -3.94 -5.50
CA ASP A 226 -9.43 -4.61 -6.18
C ASP A 226 -8.65 -3.63 -7.04
N TYR A 227 -9.35 -2.69 -7.68
CA TYR A 227 -8.72 -1.66 -8.50
C TYR A 227 -7.84 -0.71 -7.67
N LYS A 228 -8.31 -0.28 -6.49
CA LYS A 228 -7.50 0.50 -5.55
C LYS A 228 -6.29 -0.28 -5.07
N GLN A 229 -6.46 -1.56 -4.74
CA GLN A 229 -5.35 -2.43 -4.34
C GLN A 229 -4.32 -2.58 -5.46
N LEU A 230 -4.75 -2.76 -6.71
CA LEU A 230 -3.87 -2.78 -7.88
C LEU A 230 -3.07 -1.49 -8.00
N CYS A 231 -3.73 -0.33 -7.92
CA CYS A 231 -3.06 0.97 -7.98
C CYS A 231 -2.00 1.13 -6.88
N ARG A 232 -2.28 0.65 -5.66
CA ARG A 232 -1.32 0.67 -4.54
C ARG A 232 -0.11 -0.23 -4.83
N ILE A 233 -0.33 -1.46 -5.29
CA ILE A 233 0.75 -2.39 -5.63
C ILE A 233 1.67 -1.79 -6.70
N ILE A 234 1.08 -1.37 -7.83
CA ILE A 234 1.83 -0.83 -8.96
C ILE A 234 2.51 0.50 -8.60
N GLY A 235 1.84 1.34 -7.81
CA GLY A 235 2.43 2.57 -7.30
C GLY A 235 3.72 2.32 -6.50
N VAL A 236 3.71 1.33 -5.60
CA VAL A 236 4.89 0.91 -4.83
C VAL A 236 5.98 0.35 -5.73
N TYR A 237 5.62 -0.51 -6.69
CA TYR A 237 6.60 -1.11 -7.59
C TYR A 237 7.29 -0.06 -8.47
N LEU A 238 6.53 0.88 -9.03
CA LEU A 238 7.08 1.98 -9.84
C LEU A 238 7.94 2.92 -9.00
N ASP A 239 7.54 3.27 -7.77
CA ASP A 239 8.36 4.10 -6.89
C ASP A 239 9.70 3.43 -6.57
N ASN A 240 9.68 2.16 -6.18
CA ASN A 240 10.90 1.40 -5.91
C ASN A 240 11.81 1.31 -7.14
N ALA A 241 11.22 1.04 -8.32
CA ALA A 241 11.95 0.92 -9.57
C ALA A 241 12.60 2.24 -10.00
N ILE A 242 11.87 3.37 -9.89
CA ILE A 242 12.38 4.71 -10.20
C ILE A 242 13.50 5.09 -9.27
N GLU A 243 13.32 4.90 -7.96
CA GLU A 243 14.33 5.21 -6.96
C GLU A 243 15.62 4.39 -7.15
N ALA A 244 15.49 3.08 -7.42
CA ALA A 244 16.63 2.22 -7.66
C ALA A 244 17.35 2.55 -8.97
N SER A 245 16.60 2.81 -10.05
CA SER A 245 17.17 3.23 -11.33
C SER A 245 17.90 4.56 -11.24
N ALA A 246 17.37 5.53 -10.49
CA ALA A 246 17.95 6.86 -10.40
C ALA A 246 19.38 6.85 -9.85
N ILE A 247 19.70 5.91 -8.94
CA ILE A 247 21.04 5.76 -8.35
C ILE A 247 21.91 4.74 -9.07
N SER A 248 21.35 3.95 -10.01
CA SER A 248 22.12 2.97 -10.78
C SER A 248 22.93 3.62 -11.90
N ASN A 249 23.99 2.94 -12.34
CA ASN A 249 24.84 3.43 -13.42
C ASN A 249 24.12 3.43 -14.78
N GLU A 250 23.28 2.44 -15.03
CA GLU A 250 22.63 2.23 -16.33
C GLU A 250 21.33 3.03 -16.49
N LYS A 251 20.68 3.38 -15.38
CA LYS A 251 19.43 4.15 -15.32
C LYS A 251 18.34 3.59 -16.25
N LEU A 252 18.01 2.30 -16.08
CA LEU A 252 17.03 1.60 -16.91
C LEU A 252 15.75 1.32 -16.15
N LEU A 253 14.61 1.55 -16.81
CA LEU A 253 13.26 1.18 -16.34
C LEU A 253 12.48 0.52 -17.47
N GLY A 254 12.06 -0.71 -17.29
CA GLY A 254 11.19 -1.45 -18.20
C GLY A 254 9.79 -1.61 -17.62
N ILE A 255 8.77 -1.40 -18.43
CA ILE A 255 7.37 -1.61 -18.08
C ILE A 255 6.73 -2.45 -19.17
N GLU A 256 6.26 -3.63 -18.83
CA GLU A 256 5.59 -4.52 -19.76
C GLU A 256 4.24 -4.97 -19.21
N ILE A 257 3.19 -4.89 -20.03
CA ILE A 257 1.83 -5.30 -19.63
C ILE A 257 1.21 -6.09 -20.78
N TYR A 258 0.87 -7.35 -20.51
CA TYR A 258 0.29 -8.22 -21.55
C TYR A 258 -0.69 -9.23 -20.96
N LEU A 259 -1.45 -9.87 -21.85
CA LEU A 259 -2.33 -10.97 -21.52
C LEU A 259 -1.60 -12.29 -21.70
N ASN A 260 -1.69 -13.15 -20.71
CA ASN A 260 -1.32 -14.54 -20.78
C ASN A 260 -2.58 -15.38 -20.53
N ASN A 261 -3.14 -15.94 -21.60
CA ASN A 261 -4.50 -16.50 -21.62
C ASN A 261 -5.55 -15.45 -21.22
N ASN A 262 -6.18 -15.58 -20.05
CA ASN A 262 -7.13 -14.60 -19.49
C ASN A 262 -6.51 -13.72 -18.41
N ASP A 263 -5.33 -14.07 -17.92
CA ASP A 263 -4.65 -13.37 -16.85
C ASP A 263 -3.88 -12.16 -17.40
N VAL A 264 -3.77 -11.11 -16.60
CA VAL A 264 -2.94 -9.96 -16.92
C VAL A 264 -1.63 -10.06 -16.18
N GLU A 265 -0.54 -9.95 -16.91
CA GLU A 265 0.81 -9.86 -16.35
C GLU A 265 1.34 -8.45 -16.48
N ILE A 266 1.77 -7.87 -15.34
CA ILE A 266 2.44 -6.58 -15.26
C ILE A 266 3.85 -6.82 -14.76
N ILE A 267 4.83 -6.46 -15.58
CA ILE A 267 6.25 -6.62 -15.27
C ILE A 267 6.89 -5.23 -15.19
N ILE A 268 7.53 -4.96 -14.08
CA ILE A 268 8.33 -3.76 -13.84
C ILE A 268 9.76 -4.20 -13.58
N SER A 269 10.67 -3.79 -14.44
CA SER A 269 12.09 -4.13 -14.39
C SER A 269 12.93 -2.88 -14.24
N ASN A 270 13.95 -2.90 -13.39
CA ASN A 270 14.82 -1.76 -13.21
C ASN A 270 16.27 -2.18 -12.97
N SER A 271 17.20 -1.32 -13.39
CA SER A 271 18.58 -1.43 -12.97
C SER A 271 18.73 -1.00 -11.51
N TYR A 272 19.69 -1.58 -10.80
CA TYR A 272 19.99 -1.26 -9.41
C TYR A 272 21.50 -1.27 -9.14
N LEU A 273 21.90 -0.69 -8.01
CA LEU A 273 23.30 -0.65 -7.56
C LEU A 273 23.48 -1.54 -6.34
N GLY A 274 24.54 -2.37 -6.33
CA GLY A 274 24.89 -3.24 -5.21
C GLY A 274 24.22 -4.62 -5.27
N GLU A 275 24.22 -5.32 -4.14
CA GLU A 275 23.58 -6.63 -4.01
C GLU A 275 22.18 -6.48 -3.38
N VAL A 276 21.21 -7.18 -3.93
CA VAL A 276 19.84 -7.24 -3.41
C VAL A 276 19.61 -8.62 -2.80
N ASP A 277 19.35 -8.67 -1.50
CA ASP A 277 18.94 -9.89 -0.81
C ASP A 277 17.45 -10.12 -1.01
N ILE A 278 17.10 -10.93 -2.03
CA ILE A 278 15.71 -11.23 -2.39
C ILE A 278 14.94 -11.91 -1.25
N LYS A 279 15.61 -12.68 -0.38
CA LYS A 279 14.94 -13.39 0.72
C LYS A 279 14.39 -12.44 1.77
N ASN A 280 15.12 -11.35 2.03
CA ASN A 280 14.77 -10.38 3.06
C ASN A 280 14.02 -9.14 2.53
N VAL A 281 13.95 -8.94 1.20
CA VAL A 281 13.25 -7.78 0.58
C VAL A 281 11.77 -7.70 0.99
N ASN A 282 11.15 -8.83 1.28
CA ASN A 282 9.74 -8.91 1.69
C ASN A 282 9.56 -8.88 3.23
N GLU A 283 10.62 -8.76 4.01
CA GLU A 283 10.51 -8.66 5.47
C GLU A 283 10.20 -7.23 5.93
N LYS A 284 9.42 -7.15 7.03
CA LYS A 284 9.02 -5.88 7.63
C LYS A 284 10.23 -5.04 8.04
N GLY A 285 10.32 -3.84 7.47
CA GLY A 285 11.38 -2.89 7.83
C GLY A 285 12.71 -3.12 7.12
N TYR A 286 12.83 -4.11 6.22
CA TYR A 286 13.98 -4.23 5.37
C TYR A 286 14.01 -3.06 4.38
N SER A 287 15.00 -2.23 4.53
CA SER A 287 15.29 -1.12 3.63
C SER A 287 16.78 -0.90 3.62
N THR A 288 17.36 -0.91 2.45
CA THR A 288 18.76 -0.46 2.22
C THR A 288 18.93 1.05 2.43
N LYS A 289 17.82 1.79 2.69
CA LYS A 289 17.76 3.27 2.70
C LYS A 289 17.42 3.91 4.05
N GLY A 290 17.40 3.14 5.17
CA GLY A 290 17.14 3.67 6.52
C GLY A 290 15.74 3.43 7.08
N LYS A 291 15.54 3.76 8.36
CA LYS A 291 14.37 3.39 9.19
C LYS A 291 12.98 3.90 8.74
N SER A 292 12.88 4.78 7.75
CA SER A 292 11.61 5.32 7.25
C SER A 292 11.11 4.70 5.92
N HIS A 293 11.89 3.79 5.28
CA HIS A 293 11.66 3.28 3.92
C HIS A 293 11.32 1.81 4.01
N GLY A 294 10.65 1.10 4.44
CA GLY A 294 10.37 -0.35 4.45
C GLY A 294 8.88 -0.70 4.42
N TYR A 295 8.01 0.32 4.38
CA TYR A 295 6.57 0.10 4.54
C TYR A 295 5.83 -0.23 3.23
N GLY A 296 6.37 0.19 2.08
CA GLY A 296 5.70 -0.02 0.78
C GLY A 296 5.55 -1.50 0.43
N LEU A 297 6.65 -2.24 0.46
CA LEU A 297 6.62 -3.68 0.15
C LEU A 297 5.86 -4.50 1.21
N SER A 298 5.87 -4.09 2.48
CA SER A 298 5.06 -4.74 3.51
C SER A 298 3.55 -4.52 3.29
N LEU A 299 3.15 -3.34 2.78
CA LEU A 299 1.78 -3.09 2.35
C LEU A 299 1.40 -4.01 1.18
N VAL A 300 2.27 -4.11 0.16
CA VAL A 300 2.06 -5.01 -0.98
C VAL A 300 1.90 -6.45 -0.51
N LYS A 301 2.79 -6.93 0.35
CA LYS A 301 2.72 -8.29 0.92
C LYS A 301 1.37 -8.54 1.60
N ASN A 302 0.90 -7.60 2.41
CA ASN A 302 -0.40 -7.71 3.08
C ASN A 302 -1.57 -7.76 2.08
N ILE A 303 -1.52 -6.97 1.00
CA ILE A 303 -2.54 -7.02 -0.06
C ILE A 303 -2.52 -8.39 -0.75
N LEU A 304 -1.34 -8.90 -1.10
CA LEU A 304 -1.19 -10.18 -1.79
C LEU A 304 -1.67 -11.36 -0.93
N GLU A 305 -1.35 -11.37 0.36
CA GLU A 305 -1.76 -12.41 1.31
C GLU A 305 -3.28 -12.45 1.51
N ASN A 306 -3.97 -11.30 1.38
CA ASN A 306 -5.42 -11.21 1.54
C ASN A 306 -6.20 -11.22 0.21
N SER A 307 -5.51 -11.41 -0.92
CA SER A 307 -6.13 -11.41 -2.25
C SER A 307 -6.09 -12.78 -2.90
N ASN A 308 -7.20 -13.15 -3.56
CA ASN A 308 -7.29 -14.36 -4.36
C ASN A 308 -7.01 -14.11 -5.87
N ILE A 309 -6.87 -12.84 -6.26
CA ILE A 309 -6.71 -12.45 -7.67
C ILE A 309 -5.31 -11.95 -7.99
N PHE A 310 -4.54 -11.51 -6.97
CA PHE A 310 -3.18 -11.01 -7.15
C PHE A 310 -2.16 -12.04 -6.69
N SER A 311 -1.15 -12.29 -7.51
CA SER A 311 0.07 -12.99 -7.11
C SER A 311 1.29 -12.27 -7.67
N SER A 312 2.40 -12.32 -6.95
CA SER A 312 3.63 -11.60 -7.35
C SER A 312 4.85 -12.50 -7.27
N GLU A 313 5.75 -12.27 -8.19
CA GLU A 313 7.06 -12.91 -8.27
C GLU A 313 8.14 -11.84 -8.38
N THR A 314 9.27 -12.05 -7.71
CA THR A 314 10.40 -11.14 -7.75
C THR A 314 11.65 -11.90 -8.14
N THR A 315 12.39 -11.38 -9.13
CA THR A 315 13.63 -11.98 -9.62
C THR A 315 14.72 -10.94 -9.80
N THR A 316 15.97 -11.38 -9.72
CA THR A 316 17.15 -10.56 -10.08
C THR A 316 18.03 -11.33 -11.05
N CYS A 317 18.45 -10.67 -12.11
CA CYS A 317 19.35 -11.24 -13.10
C CYS A 317 20.19 -10.12 -13.73
N ASN A 318 21.51 -10.32 -13.80
CA ASN A 318 22.43 -9.42 -14.51
C ASN A 318 22.26 -7.92 -14.17
N GLY A 319 22.11 -7.56 -12.88
CA GLY A 319 21.95 -6.17 -12.45
C GLY A 319 20.56 -5.57 -12.72
N ILE A 320 19.59 -6.41 -13.14
CA ILE A 320 18.19 -6.03 -13.31
C ILE A 320 17.36 -6.69 -12.22
N TYR A 321 16.58 -5.89 -11.50
CA TYR A 321 15.56 -6.31 -10.54
C TYR A 321 14.21 -6.29 -11.24
N THR A 322 13.46 -7.37 -11.15
CA THR A 322 12.17 -7.53 -11.84
C THR A 322 11.09 -7.94 -10.86
N GLN A 323 10.01 -7.18 -10.85
CA GLN A 323 8.76 -7.50 -10.14
C GLN A 323 7.67 -7.81 -11.15
N LYS A 324 7.12 -9.00 -11.04
CA LYS A 324 6.02 -9.47 -11.86
C LYS A 324 4.76 -9.59 -11.01
N LEU A 325 3.70 -8.92 -11.41
CA LEU A 325 2.37 -9.04 -10.81
C LEU A 325 1.46 -9.79 -11.79
N ASN A 326 0.88 -10.89 -11.34
CA ASN A 326 -0.13 -11.63 -12.06
C ASN A 326 -1.51 -11.29 -11.51
N ILE A 327 -2.46 -11.00 -12.38
CA ILE A 327 -3.84 -10.66 -12.06
C ILE A 327 -4.72 -11.69 -12.74
N LYS A 328 -5.37 -12.53 -11.96
CA LYS A 328 -6.20 -13.62 -12.43
C LYS A 328 -7.43 -13.09 -13.18
N GLY A 329 -7.60 -13.51 -14.43
CA GLY A 329 -8.80 -13.28 -15.20
C GLY A 329 -9.99 -14.11 -14.69
N LYS A 330 -11.18 -13.63 -14.92
CA LYS A 330 -12.41 -14.39 -14.63
C LYS A 330 -12.77 -15.33 -15.78
#